data_71500ccff1b39ee83a5a5f6708019aa3
#
_entry.id   71500ccff1b39ee83a5a5f6708019aa3
#
_cell.length_a   1.000
_cell.length_b   1.000
_cell.length_c   1.000
_cell.angle_alpha   90.00
_cell.angle_beta   90.00
_cell.angle_gamma   90.00
#
_symmetry.space_group_name_H-M   'P 1'
#
loop_
_entity.id
_entity.type
_entity.pdbx_description
1 polymer ?
#
loop_
_entity_poly.entity_id
_entity_poly.type
_entity_poly.pdbx_seq_one_letter_code
_entity_poly.pdbx_strand_id
1 'polypeptide(L)'
;MTTNSIITKMNNNIQKLIKYKIIKSFNGHIIKSGKYSGIYKNPYWLIYDDEDEKEKEYYLLHIKNDIFTKISKESINEIHNKWNTETKCITWGINKQGYIKGYIHKLKKNLSLHQVITNYYGFGKGTKNKSVDHINREKLDNRKCNLRITDSKTQLFNSKGIIKGTKRNRKKNAQKLPKGITQEMMPKYVYYSSEIIKTTNKNYTREFFRIEKHPKLIKKCWSSSKSCKISILDKLKQTKQKIYELDNDIINEFYKLPKYVSIKIKSDDKIFLIYDRKYNNKR
;
A
#
# COMPACT_ATOMS: atom_id res chain seq x y z
N MET A 1 8.00 12.11 -37.93
CA MET A 1 9.10 11.27 -37.41
C MET A 1 9.30 10.15 -38.41
N THR A 2 10.43 10.09 -39.01
CA THR A 2 10.77 9.16 -40.10
C THR A 2 10.89 7.72 -39.53
N THR A 3 10.59 6.73 -40.37
CA THR A 3 10.70 5.29 -40.08
C THR A 3 12.06 4.91 -39.44
N ASN A 4 13.13 5.58 -39.82
CA ASN A 4 14.46 5.40 -39.26
C ASN A 4 14.58 5.77 -37.76
N SER A 5 13.87 6.79 -37.29
CA SER A 5 13.91 7.16 -35.86
C SER A 5 13.18 6.15 -34.95
N ILE A 6 12.23 5.44 -35.52
CA ILE A 6 11.48 4.37 -34.80
C ILE A 6 12.35 3.12 -34.73
N ILE A 7 13.03 2.75 -35.80
CA ILE A 7 13.96 1.62 -35.85
C ILE A 7 15.16 1.85 -34.92
N THR A 8 15.71 3.08 -34.87
CA THR A 8 16.82 3.41 -33.95
C THR A 8 16.38 3.34 -32.49
N LYS A 9 15.16 3.79 -32.14
CA LYS A 9 14.58 3.61 -30.77
C LYS A 9 14.28 2.16 -30.42
N MET A 10 13.86 1.35 -31.41
CA MET A 10 13.69 -0.09 -31.21
C MET A 10 15.04 -0.78 -30.98
N ASN A 11 16.10 -0.39 -31.69
CA ASN A 11 17.45 -0.95 -31.52
C ASN A 11 18.03 -0.65 -30.12
N ASN A 12 17.81 0.54 -29.57
CA ASN A 12 18.25 0.89 -28.23
C ASN A 12 17.48 0.08 -27.14
N ASN A 13 16.21 -0.27 -27.41
CA ASN A 13 15.45 -1.14 -26.52
C ASN A 13 15.92 -2.61 -26.61
N ILE A 14 16.38 -3.05 -27.79
CA ILE A 14 16.94 -4.39 -28.01
C ILE A 14 18.24 -4.57 -27.23
N GLN A 15 19.08 -3.56 -27.07
CA GLN A 15 20.33 -3.65 -26.29
C GLN A 15 20.07 -4.09 -24.82
N LYS A 16 18.94 -3.71 -24.21
CA LYS A 16 18.56 -4.18 -22.87
C LYS A 16 18.02 -5.61 -22.82
N LEU A 17 17.66 -6.16 -23.97
CA LEU A 17 17.22 -7.56 -24.11
C LEU A 17 18.39 -8.52 -24.39
N ILE A 18 19.62 -8.04 -24.52
CA ILE A 18 20.83 -8.83 -24.84
C ILE A 18 21.05 -9.99 -23.86
N LYS A 19 20.63 -9.83 -22.62
CA LYS A 19 20.73 -10.91 -21.61
C LYS A 19 19.78 -12.09 -21.84
N TYR A 20 18.79 -11.95 -22.72
CA TYR A 20 17.81 -13.00 -23.00
C TYR A 20 18.01 -13.55 -24.41
N LYS A 21 17.76 -14.84 -24.60
CA LYS A 21 17.68 -15.42 -25.93
C LYS A 21 16.30 -15.11 -26.53
N ILE A 22 16.26 -14.22 -27.54
CA ILE A 22 15.00 -13.87 -28.22
C ILE A 22 14.65 -15.02 -29.18
N ILE A 23 13.45 -15.60 -28.99
CA ILE A 23 12.90 -16.66 -29.85
C ILE A 23 12.09 -16.04 -30.98
N LYS A 24 11.24 -15.05 -30.67
CA LYS A 24 10.35 -14.42 -31.66
C LYS A 24 10.03 -12.98 -31.26
N SER A 25 9.87 -12.12 -32.26
CA SER A 25 9.55 -10.71 -32.09
C SER A 25 8.21 -10.36 -32.71
N PHE A 26 7.46 -9.46 -32.06
CA PHE A 26 6.16 -8.99 -32.52
C PHE A 26 6.10 -7.45 -32.40
N ASN A 27 5.66 -6.77 -33.44
CA ASN A 27 5.63 -5.31 -33.51
C ASN A 27 4.54 -4.65 -32.63
N GLY A 28 3.70 -5.44 -31.96
CA GLY A 28 2.55 -4.93 -31.23
C GLY A 28 1.41 -4.57 -32.17
N HIS A 29 0.65 -3.53 -31.83
CA HIS A 29 -0.49 -3.08 -32.65
C HIS A 29 -0.30 -1.64 -33.14
N ILE A 30 -0.93 -1.32 -34.29
CA ILE A 30 -0.89 0.03 -34.87
C ILE A 30 -2.09 0.82 -34.32
N ILE A 31 -1.86 2.06 -33.88
CA ILE A 31 -2.93 2.98 -33.57
C ILE A 31 -3.56 3.46 -34.87
N LYS A 32 -4.84 3.17 -35.10
CA LYS A 32 -5.54 3.45 -36.36
C LYS A 32 -6.09 4.88 -36.50
N SER A 33 -6.18 5.65 -35.39
CA SER A 33 -6.79 6.98 -35.40
C SER A 33 -6.25 7.91 -34.33
N GLY A 34 -6.44 9.22 -34.49
CA GLY A 34 -6.03 10.25 -33.54
C GLY A 34 -4.59 10.72 -33.73
N LYS A 35 -4.10 11.56 -32.81
CA LYS A 35 -2.78 12.20 -32.83
C LYS A 35 -1.59 11.21 -33.02
N TYR A 36 -1.79 9.97 -32.61
CA TYR A 36 -0.77 8.91 -32.64
C TYR A 36 -1.04 7.83 -33.70
N SER A 37 -1.90 8.11 -34.69
CA SER A 37 -2.19 7.18 -35.79
C SER A 37 -0.90 6.78 -36.51
N GLY A 38 -0.83 5.52 -36.90
CA GLY A 38 0.36 4.95 -37.58
C GLY A 38 1.50 4.52 -36.65
N ILE A 39 1.40 4.77 -35.34
CA ILE A 39 2.46 4.39 -34.37
C ILE A 39 2.17 2.98 -33.81
N TYR A 40 3.20 2.14 -33.85
CA TYR A 40 3.15 0.85 -33.14
C TYR A 40 3.23 1.04 -31.63
N LYS A 41 2.37 0.32 -30.91
CA LYS A 41 2.33 0.31 -29.45
C LYS A 41 2.48 -1.09 -28.90
N ASN A 42 3.16 -1.17 -27.77
CA ASN A 42 3.37 -2.40 -27.02
C ASN A 42 3.95 -3.55 -27.87
N PRO A 43 5.09 -3.37 -28.55
CA PRO A 43 5.80 -4.48 -29.14
C PRO A 43 6.21 -5.47 -28.04
N TYR A 44 6.33 -6.74 -28.40
CA TYR A 44 6.66 -7.78 -27.43
C TYR A 44 7.52 -8.88 -28.05
N TRP A 45 8.31 -9.54 -27.22
CA TRP A 45 9.26 -10.56 -27.61
C TRP A 45 9.02 -11.82 -26.79
N LEU A 46 8.95 -12.96 -27.45
CA LEU A 46 9.09 -14.24 -26.80
C LEU A 46 10.57 -14.45 -26.52
N ILE A 47 10.92 -14.64 -25.28
CA ILE A 47 12.30 -14.82 -24.83
C ILE A 47 12.46 -16.17 -24.13
N TYR A 48 13.69 -16.65 -24.09
CA TYR A 48 14.13 -17.74 -23.22
C TYR A 48 15.06 -17.17 -22.16
N ASP A 49 14.75 -17.41 -20.89
CA ASP A 49 15.48 -16.96 -19.70
C ASP A 49 15.94 -18.21 -18.92
N ASP A 50 17.20 -18.55 -19.07
CA ASP A 50 17.77 -19.76 -18.46
C ASP A 50 17.83 -19.68 -16.94
N GLU A 51 17.95 -18.47 -16.40
CA GLU A 51 18.02 -18.18 -14.96
C GLU A 51 16.65 -18.24 -14.26
N ASP A 52 15.54 -18.24 -15.02
CA ASP A 52 14.21 -18.24 -14.42
C ASP A 52 13.74 -19.68 -14.14
N GLU A 53 13.70 -20.02 -12.85
CA GLU A 53 13.32 -21.38 -12.40
C GLU A 53 11.84 -21.69 -12.58
N LYS A 54 10.96 -20.66 -12.65
CA LYS A 54 9.51 -20.85 -12.67
C LYS A 54 8.94 -21.00 -14.07
N GLU A 55 9.42 -20.20 -15.00
CA GLU A 55 8.91 -20.17 -16.38
C GLU A 55 10.02 -19.64 -17.29
N LYS A 56 10.73 -20.55 -17.97
CA LYS A 56 11.87 -20.21 -18.84
C LYS A 56 11.48 -19.46 -20.10
N GLU A 57 10.28 -19.69 -20.62
CA GLU A 57 9.78 -19.03 -21.82
C GLU A 57 8.59 -18.14 -21.50
N TYR A 58 8.72 -16.85 -21.70
CA TYR A 58 7.66 -15.87 -21.48
C TYR A 58 7.79 -14.66 -22.42
N TYR A 59 6.76 -13.85 -22.49
CA TYR A 59 6.80 -12.63 -23.25
C TYR A 59 7.29 -11.45 -22.40
N LEU A 60 8.18 -10.65 -23.01
CA LEU A 60 8.49 -9.29 -22.54
C LEU A 60 7.68 -8.30 -23.38
N LEU A 61 6.71 -7.65 -22.77
CA LEU A 61 5.88 -6.62 -23.38
C LEU A 61 6.46 -5.24 -23.05
N HIS A 62 6.80 -4.47 -24.08
CA HIS A 62 7.27 -3.10 -23.93
C HIS A 62 6.12 -2.16 -23.64
N ILE A 63 6.24 -1.32 -22.63
CA ILE A 63 5.22 -0.37 -22.19
C ILE A 63 5.60 1.05 -22.66
N LYS A 64 6.72 1.55 -22.19
CA LYS A 64 7.29 2.86 -22.59
C LYS A 64 8.74 2.97 -22.12
N ASN A 65 9.55 3.76 -22.82
CA ASN A 65 10.96 3.94 -22.50
C ASN A 65 11.65 2.58 -22.30
N ASP A 66 12.22 2.35 -21.11
CA ASP A 66 12.91 1.11 -20.73
C ASP A 66 12.06 0.19 -19.83
N ILE A 67 10.74 0.37 -19.83
CA ILE A 67 9.85 -0.38 -18.98
C ILE A 67 9.24 -1.54 -19.78
N PHE A 68 9.54 -2.75 -19.32
CA PHE A 68 9.00 -4.00 -19.82
C PHE A 68 8.19 -4.68 -18.73
N THR A 69 7.23 -5.50 -19.12
CA THR A 69 6.51 -6.39 -18.18
C THR A 69 6.58 -7.82 -18.69
N LYS A 70 6.79 -8.77 -17.75
CA LYS A 70 6.77 -10.19 -18.03
C LYS A 70 5.34 -10.71 -18.10
N ILE A 71 5.02 -11.54 -19.08
CA ILE A 71 3.69 -12.14 -19.28
C ILE A 71 3.87 -13.59 -19.74
N SER A 72 3.13 -14.54 -19.16
CA SER A 72 3.12 -15.94 -19.60
C SER A 72 2.65 -16.09 -21.05
N LYS A 73 3.16 -17.08 -21.77
CA LYS A 73 2.83 -17.34 -23.19
C LYS A 73 1.33 -17.45 -23.43
N GLU A 74 0.64 -18.23 -22.59
CA GLU A 74 -0.81 -18.43 -22.73
C GLU A 74 -1.60 -17.14 -22.51
N SER A 75 -1.15 -16.31 -21.54
CA SER A 75 -1.88 -15.10 -21.17
C SER A 75 -1.98 -14.07 -22.28
N ILE A 76 -0.95 -13.94 -23.13
CA ILE A 76 -1.01 -12.99 -24.25
C ILE A 76 -2.04 -13.43 -25.29
N ASN A 77 -2.10 -14.71 -25.60
CA ASN A 77 -3.08 -15.27 -26.52
C ASN A 77 -4.50 -15.13 -25.96
N GLU A 78 -4.70 -15.45 -24.68
CA GLU A 78 -6.00 -15.27 -24.00
C GLU A 78 -6.45 -13.81 -24.02
N ILE A 79 -5.55 -12.86 -23.78
CA ILE A 79 -5.87 -11.42 -23.83
C ILE A 79 -6.27 -11.02 -25.24
N HIS A 80 -5.52 -11.44 -26.26
CA HIS A 80 -5.81 -11.10 -27.65
C HIS A 80 -7.16 -11.66 -28.08
N ASN A 81 -7.42 -12.95 -27.85
CA ASN A 81 -8.66 -13.61 -28.26
C ASN A 81 -9.88 -13.07 -27.52
N LYS A 82 -9.77 -12.80 -26.23
CA LYS A 82 -10.90 -12.39 -25.40
C LYS A 82 -11.21 -10.93 -25.51
N TRP A 83 -10.20 -10.05 -25.56
CA TRP A 83 -10.37 -8.62 -25.31
C TRP A 83 -10.07 -7.73 -26.48
N ASN A 84 -9.24 -8.16 -27.43
CA ASN A 84 -9.05 -7.44 -28.67
C ASN A 84 -10.20 -7.68 -29.64
N THR A 85 -10.41 -6.73 -30.53
CA THR A 85 -11.33 -6.84 -31.67
C THR A 85 -10.52 -6.54 -32.92
N GLU A 86 -11.08 -6.81 -34.11
CA GLU A 86 -10.44 -6.48 -35.39
C GLU A 86 -10.05 -4.99 -35.51
N THR A 87 -10.82 -4.13 -34.85
CA THR A 87 -10.63 -2.68 -34.94
C THR A 87 -10.02 -2.04 -33.70
N LYS A 88 -10.05 -2.72 -32.54
CA LYS A 88 -9.63 -2.14 -31.25
C LYS A 88 -8.77 -3.12 -30.46
N CYS A 89 -7.49 -2.78 -30.36
CA CYS A 89 -6.54 -3.47 -29.48
C CYS A 89 -6.35 -2.69 -28.18
N ILE A 90 -6.03 -3.41 -27.11
CA ILE A 90 -5.72 -2.79 -25.82
C ILE A 90 -4.33 -2.15 -25.91
N THR A 91 -4.25 -0.87 -25.58
CA THR A 91 -2.97 -0.21 -25.35
C THR A 91 -2.63 -0.23 -23.89
N TRP A 92 -1.50 -0.84 -23.55
CA TRP A 92 -1.00 -0.95 -22.18
C TRP A 92 -0.11 0.21 -21.82
N GLY A 93 -0.33 0.78 -20.65
CA GLY A 93 0.49 1.84 -20.06
C GLY A 93 0.78 1.56 -18.59
N ILE A 94 1.66 2.34 -17.99
CA ILE A 94 1.99 2.25 -16.56
C ILE A 94 1.36 3.41 -15.79
N ASN A 95 0.75 3.13 -14.64
CA ASN A 95 0.18 4.14 -13.78
C ASN A 95 1.21 4.69 -12.77
N LYS A 96 0.83 5.74 -12.02
CA LYS A 96 1.69 6.37 -10.99
C LYS A 96 2.12 5.40 -9.87
N GLN A 97 1.40 4.31 -9.68
CA GLN A 97 1.71 3.29 -8.68
C GLN A 97 2.59 2.15 -9.21
N GLY A 98 2.98 2.18 -10.48
CA GLY A 98 3.84 1.17 -11.11
C GLY A 98 3.10 -0.07 -11.63
N TYR A 99 1.77 -0.04 -11.71
CA TYR A 99 0.98 -1.14 -12.29
C TYR A 99 0.70 -0.90 -13.76
N ILE A 100 0.74 -1.95 -14.56
CA ILE A 100 0.36 -1.91 -15.95
C ILE A 100 -1.17 -1.89 -16.05
N LYS A 101 -1.70 -0.92 -16.82
CA LYS A 101 -3.14 -0.72 -17.04
C LYS A 101 -3.45 -0.50 -18.50
N GLY A 102 -4.63 -0.94 -18.92
CA GLY A 102 -5.19 -0.70 -20.25
C GLY A 102 -6.69 -0.46 -20.19
N TYR A 103 -7.21 0.23 -21.20
CA TYR A 103 -8.65 0.40 -21.37
C TYR A 103 -9.25 -0.80 -22.12
N ILE A 104 -10.13 -1.52 -21.47
CA ILE A 104 -10.80 -2.69 -22.05
C ILE A 104 -12.10 -2.23 -22.71
N HIS A 105 -12.09 -2.14 -24.02
CA HIS A 105 -13.20 -1.60 -24.81
C HIS A 105 -14.52 -2.35 -24.57
N LYS A 106 -14.47 -3.69 -24.54
CA LYS A 106 -15.65 -4.54 -24.30
C LYS A 106 -16.31 -4.29 -22.93
N LEU A 107 -15.54 -3.89 -21.92
CA LEU A 107 -16.03 -3.61 -20.57
C LEU A 107 -16.20 -2.11 -20.29
N LYS A 108 -15.77 -1.25 -21.19
CA LYS A 108 -15.72 0.22 -21.02
C LYS A 108 -15.03 0.64 -19.71
N LYS A 109 -13.95 -0.06 -19.32
CA LYS A 109 -13.24 0.14 -18.04
C LYS A 109 -11.73 0.08 -18.22
N ASN A 110 -11.02 0.86 -17.37
CA ASN A 110 -9.60 0.71 -17.18
C ASN A 110 -9.32 -0.41 -16.18
N LEU A 111 -8.62 -1.46 -16.60
CA LEU A 111 -8.22 -2.57 -15.74
C LEU A 111 -6.70 -2.71 -15.67
N SER A 112 -6.22 -3.29 -14.59
CA SER A 112 -4.81 -3.65 -14.46
C SER A 112 -4.54 -4.95 -15.20
N LEU A 113 -3.34 -5.10 -15.77
CA LEU A 113 -2.95 -6.28 -16.53
C LEU A 113 -3.09 -7.58 -15.70
N HIS A 114 -2.63 -7.57 -14.46
CA HIS A 114 -2.80 -8.71 -13.54
C HIS A 114 -4.26 -9.09 -13.30
N GLN A 115 -5.19 -8.11 -13.29
CA GLN A 115 -6.62 -8.38 -13.17
C GLN A 115 -7.19 -9.03 -14.44
N VAL A 116 -6.72 -8.59 -15.60
CA VAL A 116 -7.14 -9.15 -16.88
C VAL A 116 -6.64 -10.60 -17.03
N ILE A 117 -5.37 -10.86 -16.66
CA ILE A 117 -4.76 -12.20 -16.72
C ILE A 117 -5.46 -13.17 -15.77
N THR A 118 -5.75 -12.77 -14.55
CA THR A 118 -6.41 -13.62 -13.55
C THR A 118 -7.93 -13.68 -13.70
N ASN A 119 -8.48 -12.88 -14.63
CA ASN A 119 -9.93 -12.68 -14.78
C ASN A 119 -10.64 -12.31 -13.45
N TYR A 120 -9.92 -11.62 -12.56
CA TYR A 120 -10.42 -11.21 -11.25
C TYR A 120 -10.31 -9.70 -11.06
N TYR A 121 -11.44 -9.03 -10.89
CA TYR A 121 -11.56 -7.56 -10.88
C TYR A 121 -11.79 -6.97 -9.48
N GLY A 122 -11.61 -7.75 -8.43
CA GLY A 122 -11.73 -7.30 -7.05
C GLY A 122 -10.57 -6.38 -6.63
N PHE A 123 -10.88 -5.39 -5.79
CA PHE A 123 -9.93 -4.39 -5.30
C PHE A 123 -9.67 -4.48 -3.80
N GLY A 124 -9.94 -5.62 -3.18
CA GLY A 124 -9.78 -5.80 -1.73
C GLY A 124 -10.81 -5.02 -0.89
N LYS A 125 -11.80 -4.40 -1.53
CA LYS A 125 -12.93 -3.70 -0.87
C LYS A 125 -14.25 -4.36 -1.27
N GLY A 126 -15.20 -4.38 -0.36
CA GLY A 126 -16.53 -4.98 -0.57
C GLY A 126 -16.66 -6.37 0.04
N THR A 127 -17.71 -7.09 -0.34
CA THR A 127 -18.13 -8.35 0.30
C THR A 127 -17.11 -9.49 0.24
N LYS A 128 -16.19 -9.49 -0.71
CA LYS A 128 -15.21 -10.58 -0.89
C LYS A 128 -13.79 -10.24 -0.39
N ASN A 129 -13.48 -8.99 -0.10
CA ASN A 129 -12.18 -8.50 0.37
C ASN A 129 -10.92 -9.13 -0.28
N LYS A 130 -11.08 -9.66 -1.50
CA LYS A 130 -10.00 -10.29 -2.24
C LYS A 130 -9.48 -9.38 -3.33
N SER A 131 -8.22 -9.53 -3.68
CA SER A 131 -7.56 -8.82 -4.78
C SER A 131 -6.47 -9.67 -5.39
N VAL A 132 -5.98 -9.28 -6.55
CA VAL A 132 -4.81 -9.93 -7.16
C VAL A 132 -3.54 -9.38 -6.53
N ASP A 133 -2.64 -10.28 -6.14
CA ASP A 133 -1.35 -9.98 -5.52
C ASP A 133 -0.20 -10.57 -6.35
N HIS A 134 0.95 -9.88 -6.39
CA HIS A 134 2.18 -10.35 -7.00
C HIS A 134 3.01 -11.06 -5.91
N ILE A 135 3.21 -12.38 -6.05
CA ILE A 135 3.87 -13.22 -5.03
C ILE A 135 5.28 -12.72 -4.72
N ASN A 136 6.06 -12.38 -5.74
CA ASN A 136 7.42 -11.85 -5.62
C ASN A 136 7.47 -10.33 -5.33
N ARG A 137 6.31 -9.65 -5.21
CA ARG A 137 6.17 -8.19 -5.01
C ARG A 137 6.63 -7.34 -6.20
N GLU A 138 6.91 -7.93 -7.33
CA GLU A 138 7.34 -7.27 -8.56
C GLU A 138 6.14 -6.97 -9.46
N LYS A 139 5.71 -5.71 -9.52
CA LYS A 139 4.52 -5.26 -10.25
C LYS A 139 4.61 -5.40 -11.77
N LEU A 140 5.82 -5.57 -12.29
CA LEU A 140 6.10 -5.78 -13.70
C LEU A 140 6.20 -7.26 -14.08
N ASP A 141 6.14 -8.18 -13.12
CA ASP A 141 6.07 -9.61 -13.37
C ASP A 141 4.61 -10.08 -13.31
N ASN A 142 3.94 -9.99 -14.45
CA ASN A 142 2.53 -10.35 -14.61
C ASN A 142 2.34 -11.76 -15.15
N ARG A 143 3.30 -12.67 -14.93
CA ARG A 143 3.15 -14.09 -15.29
C ARG A 143 2.17 -14.78 -14.34
N LYS A 144 1.43 -15.79 -14.87
CA LYS A 144 0.45 -16.55 -14.07
C LYS A 144 1.08 -17.20 -12.84
N CYS A 145 2.30 -17.71 -12.94
CA CYS A 145 3.06 -18.31 -11.83
C CYS A 145 3.38 -17.33 -10.69
N ASN A 146 3.33 -16.02 -10.96
CA ASN A 146 3.59 -14.96 -9.96
C ASN A 146 2.32 -14.27 -9.46
N LEU A 147 1.15 -14.59 -9.99
CA LEU A 147 -0.11 -13.94 -9.63
C LEU A 147 -0.96 -14.88 -8.76
N ARG A 148 -1.58 -14.34 -7.72
CA ARG A 148 -2.57 -15.05 -6.90
C ARG A 148 -3.73 -14.16 -6.51
N ILE A 149 -4.91 -14.76 -6.35
CA ILE A 149 -6.08 -14.09 -5.76
C ILE A 149 -6.02 -14.34 -4.26
N THR A 150 -5.95 -13.27 -3.47
CA THR A 150 -5.73 -13.38 -2.02
C THR A 150 -6.55 -12.35 -1.24
N ASP A 151 -6.74 -12.62 0.05
CA ASP A 151 -7.39 -11.70 0.96
C ASP A 151 -6.46 -10.59 1.46
N SER A 152 -7.03 -9.61 2.14
CA SER A 152 -6.28 -8.46 2.67
C SER A 152 -5.25 -8.85 3.74
N LYS A 153 -5.46 -9.96 4.47
CA LYS A 153 -4.51 -10.43 5.49
C LYS A 153 -3.24 -10.95 4.83
N THR A 154 -3.38 -11.87 3.90
CA THR A 154 -2.25 -12.44 3.14
C THR A 154 -1.51 -11.37 2.34
N GLN A 155 -2.24 -10.41 1.75
CA GLN A 155 -1.63 -9.29 1.04
C GLN A 155 -0.83 -8.38 1.99
N LEU A 156 -1.28 -8.20 3.23
CA LEU A 156 -0.55 -7.45 4.25
C LEU A 156 0.78 -8.14 4.61
N PHE A 157 0.77 -9.47 4.79
CA PHE A 157 1.99 -10.25 5.01
C PHE A 157 2.96 -10.18 3.83
N ASN A 158 2.44 -10.19 2.60
CA ASN A 158 3.25 -10.05 1.40
C ASN A 158 3.72 -8.61 1.16
N SER A 159 3.17 -7.61 1.84
CA SER A 159 3.65 -6.23 1.66
C SER A 159 5.09 -6.10 2.17
N LYS A 160 5.92 -5.36 1.42
CA LYS A 160 7.21 -4.88 1.94
C LYS A 160 6.92 -3.99 3.13
N GLY A 161 6.85 -4.45 4.33
CA GLY A 161 6.53 -3.64 5.53
C GLY A 161 7.10 -2.22 5.44
N ILE A 162 6.72 -1.34 6.33
CA ILE A 162 7.32 -0.01 6.37
C ILE A 162 8.78 -0.21 6.78
N ILE A 163 9.73 0.11 5.89
CA ILE A 163 11.16 0.06 6.19
C ILE A 163 11.39 0.90 7.45
N LYS A 164 12.03 0.31 8.47
CA LYS A 164 12.42 1.02 9.70
C LYS A 164 13.14 2.33 9.30
N GLY A 165 12.63 3.48 9.74
CA GLY A 165 13.21 4.79 9.36
C GLY A 165 12.51 5.53 8.22
N THR A 166 11.66 4.90 7.40
CA THR A 166 10.85 5.64 6.43
C THR A 166 9.75 6.42 7.13
N LYS A 167 9.92 7.73 7.17
CA LYS A 167 8.88 8.65 7.67
C LYS A 167 7.75 8.72 6.64
N ARG A 168 6.54 8.37 7.06
CA ARG A 168 5.34 8.62 6.25
C ARG A 168 5.13 10.13 6.17
N ASN A 169 5.06 10.68 4.97
CA ASN A 169 4.64 12.07 4.79
C ASN A 169 3.26 12.26 5.42
N ARG A 170 3.14 13.33 6.21
CA ARG A 170 1.88 13.72 6.83
C ARG A 170 0.85 14.00 5.75
N LYS A 171 -0.39 13.57 5.94
CA LYS A 171 -1.48 13.88 5.00
C LYS A 171 -1.65 15.39 4.89
N LYS A 172 -1.95 15.93 3.70
CA LYS A 172 -2.15 17.36 3.44
C LYS A 172 -3.20 18.00 4.37
N ASN A 173 -4.23 17.24 4.75
CA ASN A 173 -5.31 17.65 5.66
C ASN A 173 -5.10 17.23 7.12
N ALA A 174 -3.88 16.85 7.52
CA ALA A 174 -3.60 16.57 8.92
C ALA A 174 -3.61 17.88 9.74
N GLN A 175 -4.13 17.81 10.96
CA GLN A 175 -4.14 18.98 11.86
C GLN A 175 -2.72 19.52 12.07
N LYS A 176 -2.55 20.84 12.02
CA LYS A 176 -1.26 21.49 12.25
C LYS A 176 -0.72 21.11 13.63
N LEU A 177 0.57 20.77 13.72
CA LEU A 177 1.19 20.44 15.00
C LEU A 177 1.27 21.69 15.89
N PRO A 178 1.13 21.53 17.21
CA PRO A 178 1.26 22.64 18.15
C PRO A 178 2.70 23.17 18.19
N LYS A 179 2.86 24.39 18.66
CA LYS A 179 4.18 25.03 18.81
C LYS A 179 5.10 24.17 19.69
N GLY A 180 6.32 23.97 19.25
CA GLY A 180 7.33 23.15 19.96
C GLY A 180 7.27 21.66 19.69
N ILE A 181 6.31 21.17 18.89
CA ILE A 181 6.25 19.77 18.46
C ILE A 181 6.60 19.67 16.97
N THR A 182 7.61 18.89 16.64
CA THR A 182 8.00 18.60 15.26
C THR A 182 7.56 17.20 14.83
N GLN A 183 7.55 16.95 13.53
CA GLN A 183 7.19 15.64 12.99
C GLN A 183 8.19 14.54 13.42
N GLU A 184 9.45 14.91 13.63
CA GLU A 184 10.53 14.02 14.09
C GLU A 184 10.29 13.52 15.51
N MET A 185 9.65 14.34 16.35
CA MET A 185 9.33 13.99 17.73
C MET A 185 8.19 12.98 17.85
N MET A 186 7.40 12.80 16.77
CA MET A 186 6.22 11.92 16.75
C MET A 186 6.64 10.48 16.46
N PRO A 187 6.44 9.52 17.39
CA PRO A 187 6.64 8.10 17.11
C PRO A 187 5.69 7.59 16.02
N LYS A 188 6.03 6.43 15.47
CA LYS A 188 5.12 5.69 14.59
C LYS A 188 3.82 5.39 15.33
N TYR A 189 2.69 5.39 14.62
CA TYR A 189 1.32 5.18 15.14
C TYR A 189 0.76 6.31 16.00
N VAL A 190 1.52 7.39 16.24
CA VAL A 190 1.06 8.54 17.03
C VAL A 190 0.50 9.63 16.13
N TYR A 191 -0.65 10.17 16.51
CA TYR A 191 -1.34 11.24 15.81
C TYR A 191 -1.69 12.35 16.80
N TYR A 192 -1.47 13.60 16.40
CA TYR A 192 -1.97 14.76 17.14
C TYR A 192 -3.45 14.99 16.83
N SER A 193 -4.22 15.35 17.84
CA SER A 193 -5.63 15.69 17.74
C SER A 193 -5.93 16.92 18.57
N SER A 194 -6.80 17.77 18.04
CA SER A 194 -7.34 18.96 18.70
C SER A 194 -8.86 18.94 18.57
N GLU A 195 -9.56 19.13 19.68
CA GLU A 195 -11.02 19.13 19.78
C GLU A 195 -11.48 20.44 20.41
N ILE A 196 -12.43 21.14 19.80
CA ILE A 196 -13.07 22.33 20.40
C ILE A 196 -14.27 21.85 21.20
N ILE A 197 -14.25 22.10 22.49
CA ILE A 197 -15.35 21.80 23.39
C ILE A 197 -16.15 23.09 23.60
N LYS A 198 -17.41 23.05 23.21
CA LYS A 198 -18.36 24.13 23.40
C LYS A 198 -19.19 23.83 24.65
N THR A 199 -19.13 24.69 25.64
CA THR A 199 -19.99 24.66 26.82
C THR A 199 -20.84 25.90 26.84
N THR A 200 -21.90 25.95 27.66
CA THR A 200 -22.80 27.10 27.79
C THR A 200 -22.04 28.38 28.14
N ASN A 201 -20.97 28.29 28.93
CA ASN A 201 -20.27 29.46 29.47
C ASN A 201 -18.90 29.71 28.85
N LYS A 202 -18.30 28.72 28.15
CA LYS A 202 -16.93 28.86 27.61
C LYS A 202 -16.59 27.83 26.54
N ASN A 203 -15.94 28.30 25.49
CA ASN A 203 -15.30 27.44 24.52
C ASN A 203 -13.83 27.23 24.89
N TYR A 204 -13.35 25.98 24.87
CA TYR A 204 -11.94 25.68 25.07
C TYR A 204 -11.46 24.56 24.16
N THR A 205 -10.17 24.55 23.85
CA THR A 205 -9.55 23.57 22.98
C THR A 205 -8.85 22.50 23.81
N ARG A 206 -9.16 21.23 23.54
CA ARG A 206 -8.43 20.08 24.08
C ARG A 206 -7.44 19.60 23.06
N GLU A 207 -6.19 19.52 23.44
CA GLU A 207 -5.11 19.01 22.62
C GLU A 207 -4.55 17.73 23.24
N PHE A 208 -4.35 16.70 22.44
CA PHE A 208 -3.87 15.41 22.92
C PHE A 208 -3.27 14.59 21.78
N PHE A 209 -2.55 13.53 22.12
CA PHE A 209 -2.02 12.56 21.16
C PHE A 209 -2.82 11.27 21.25
N ARG A 210 -2.97 10.61 20.09
CA ARG A 210 -3.66 9.33 19.94
C ARG A 210 -2.70 8.30 19.34
N ILE A 211 -2.77 7.07 19.83
CA ILE A 211 -2.15 5.91 19.21
C ILE A 211 -3.22 5.14 18.46
N GLU A 212 -3.02 4.94 17.17
CA GLU A 212 -3.95 4.19 16.32
C GLU A 212 -3.20 3.18 15.47
N LYS A 213 -3.84 2.03 15.23
CA LYS A 213 -3.29 0.97 14.35
C LYS A 213 -1.97 0.37 14.82
N HIS A 214 -1.64 0.49 16.08
CA HIS A 214 -0.51 -0.23 16.64
C HIS A 214 -0.86 -1.73 16.74
N PRO A 215 0.01 -2.68 16.31
CA PRO A 215 -0.31 -4.11 16.25
C PRO A 215 -0.73 -4.72 17.59
N LYS A 216 -0.10 -4.25 18.67
CA LYS A 216 -0.33 -4.74 20.04
C LYS A 216 -1.40 -3.94 20.80
N LEU A 217 -2.08 -3.01 20.15
CA LEU A 217 -3.12 -2.21 20.79
C LEU A 217 -4.45 -3.00 20.82
N ILE A 218 -4.90 -3.39 22.00
CA ILE A 218 -6.13 -4.15 22.21
C ILE A 218 -7.37 -3.34 21.82
N LYS A 219 -7.40 -2.05 22.17
CA LYS A 219 -8.49 -1.14 21.81
C LYS A 219 -8.22 -0.48 20.47
N LYS A 220 -9.26 -0.04 19.77
CA LYS A 220 -9.15 0.65 18.47
C LYS A 220 -8.20 1.86 18.50
N CYS A 221 -8.14 2.56 19.61
CA CYS A 221 -7.22 3.66 19.84
C CYS A 221 -6.93 3.84 21.34
N TRP A 222 -5.80 4.45 21.64
CA TRP A 222 -5.45 4.97 22.95
C TRP A 222 -5.21 6.48 22.83
N SER A 223 -5.46 7.26 23.90
CA SER A 223 -5.23 8.70 23.91
C SER A 223 -4.48 9.12 25.18
N SER A 224 -3.56 10.06 25.05
CA SER A 224 -2.96 10.72 26.19
C SER A 224 -4.02 11.53 26.96
N SER A 225 -3.64 12.10 28.09
CA SER A 225 -4.54 13.00 28.85
C SER A 225 -5.13 14.10 27.97
N LYS A 226 -6.43 14.32 28.09
CA LYS A 226 -7.16 15.43 27.44
C LYS A 226 -7.27 16.67 28.32
N SER A 227 -6.70 16.65 29.53
CA SER A 227 -6.72 17.78 30.45
C SER A 227 -5.98 18.99 29.87
N CYS A 228 -6.56 20.18 29.96
CA CYS A 228 -5.90 21.41 29.57
C CYS A 228 -4.81 21.87 30.57
N LYS A 229 -4.75 21.25 31.76
CA LYS A 229 -3.74 21.52 32.79
C LYS A 229 -2.37 20.87 32.53
N ILE A 230 -2.32 19.88 31.64
CA ILE A 230 -1.10 19.15 31.31
C ILE A 230 -0.50 19.72 30.04
N SER A 231 0.80 19.97 30.04
CA SER A 231 1.50 20.51 28.87
C SER A 231 1.46 19.54 27.69
N ILE A 232 1.50 20.09 26.48
CA ILE A 232 1.48 19.27 25.26
C ILE A 232 2.72 18.38 25.15
N LEU A 233 3.86 18.82 25.68
CA LEU A 233 5.10 18.04 25.74
C LEU A 233 4.96 16.85 26.69
N ASP A 234 4.33 17.03 27.85
CA ASP A 234 4.11 15.92 28.79
C ASP A 234 3.10 14.91 28.25
N LYS A 235 2.09 15.36 27.51
CA LYS A 235 1.19 14.48 26.76
C LYS A 235 1.93 13.67 25.72
N LEU A 236 2.92 14.26 25.04
CA LEU A 236 3.76 13.53 24.11
C LEU A 236 4.66 12.51 24.84
N LYS A 237 5.21 12.86 26.01
CA LYS A 237 5.96 11.91 26.87
C LYS A 237 5.08 10.71 27.26
N GLN A 238 3.85 10.96 27.76
CA GLN A 238 2.89 9.90 28.08
C GLN A 238 2.64 8.97 26.88
N THR A 239 2.55 9.55 25.68
CA THR A 239 2.32 8.78 24.47
C THR A 239 3.54 7.95 24.05
N LYS A 240 4.75 8.52 24.20
CA LYS A 240 5.99 7.79 23.95
C LYS A 240 6.18 6.65 24.94
N GLN A 241 5.87 6.88 26.22
CA GLN A 241 5.88 5.83 27.23
C GLN A 241 4.90 4.70 26.87
N LYS A 242 3.70 5.04 26.43
CA LYS A 242 2.71 4.04 26.01
C LYS A 242 3.13 3.23 24.79
N ILE A 243 3.80 3.86 23.81
CA ILE A 243 4.40 3.14 22.67
C ILE A 243 5.49 2.18 23.15
N TYR A 244 6.38 2.65 24.05
CA TYR A 244 7.42 1.81 24.63
C TYR A 244 6.85 0.58 25.34
N GLU A 245 5.80 0.77 26.14
CA GLU A 245 5.08 -0.34 26.81
C GLU A 245 4.50 -1.33 25.79
N LEU A 246 3.87 -0.83 24.72
CA LEU A 246 3.29 -1.66 23.67
C LEU A 246 4.38 -2.45 22.90
N ASP A 247 5.51 -1.84 22.62
CA ASP A 247 6.58 -2.47 21.85
C ASP A 247 7.28 -3.58 22.68
N ASN A 248 7.41 -3.39 24.00
CA ASN A 248 8.12 -4.30 24.89
C ASN A 248 7.21 -5.29 25.64
N ASP A 249 5.92 -5.40 25.25
CA ASP A 249 4.94 -6.32 25.87
C ASP A 249 4.70 -6.12 27.39
N ILE A 250 5.15 -4.98 27.93
CA ILE A 250 5.01 -4.66 29.36
C ILE A 250 3.54 -4.63 29.81
N ILE A 251 2.62 -4.50 28.83
CA ILE A 251 1.18 -4.33 29.07
C ILE A 251 0.46 -5.65 29.33
N ASN A 252 1.00 -6.77 28.87
CA ASN A 252 0.27 -8.04 28.94
C ASN A 252 0.12 -8.59 30.37
N GLU A 253 0.95 -8.16 31.29
CA GLU A 253 0.86 -8.57 32.70
C GLU A 253 -0.14 -7.72 33.49
N PHE A 254 -0.26 -6.42 33.18
CA PHE A 254 -1.11 -5.49 33.95
C PHE A 254 -2.59 -5.53 33.57
N TYR A 255 -2.97 -5.99 32.38
CA TYR A 255 -4.39 -6.10 31.99
C TYR A 255 -5.12 -7.32 32.62
N LYS A 256 -4.41 -8.16 33.37
CA LYS A 256 -5.01 -9.26 34.14
C LYS A 256 -5.45 -8.86 35.54
N LEU A 257 -5.31 -7.59 35.89
CA LEU A 257 -5.76 -7.12 37.21
C LEU A 257 -7.27 -7.28 37.33
N PRO A 258 -7.76 -7.73 38.47
CA PRO A 258 -9.20 -7.85 38.76
C PRO A 258 -9.90 -6.50 38.55
N LYS A 259 -11.19 -6.56 38.20
CA LYS A 259 -12.05 -5.39 38.12
C LYS A 259 -11.95 -4.60 39.43
N TYR A 260 -11.74 -3.31 39.37
CA TYR A 260 -11.53 -2.38 40.51
C TYR A 260 -10.09 -2.33 41.10
N VAL A 261 -9.11 -3.01 40.55
CA VAL A 261 -7.72 -2.84 40.95
C VAL A 261 -7.00 -1.92 39.97
N SER A 262 -6.32 -0.91 40.48
CA SER A 262 -5.47 -0.01 39.70
C SER A 262 -4.06 0.05 40.29
N ILE A 263 -3.08 0.33 39.42
CA ILE A 263 -1.70 0.52 39.83
C ILE A 263 -1.42 1.99 39.95
N LYS A 264 -0.79 2.41 41.05
CA LYS A 264 -0.25 3.74 41.23
C LYS A 264 1.24 3.66 41.48
N ILE A 265 2.01 4.35 40.65
CA ILE A 265 3.46 4.47 40.82
C ILE A 265 3.71 5.85 41.47
N LYS A 266 4.41 5.88 42.59
CA LYS A 266 4.87 7.11 43.23
C LYS A 266 6.24 7.50 42.69
N SER A 267 6.68 8.73 43.00
CA SER A 267 7.94 9.32 42.53
C SER A 267 9.22 8.59 42.98
N ASP A 268 9.11 7.64 43.87
CA ASP A 268 10.18 6.79 44.41
C ASP A 268 10.18 5.36 43.79
N ASP A 269 9.53 5.21 42.61
CA ASP A 269 9.38 3.94 41.88
C ASP A 269 8.63 2.82 42.64
N LYS A 270 8.05 3.13 43.79
CA LYS A 270 7.21 2.17 44.50
C LYS A 270 5.86 1.99 43.83
N ILE A 271 5.54 0.74 43.52
CA ILE A 271 4.29 0.31 42.88
C ILE A 271 3.26 -0.01 43.97
N PHE A 272 2.12 0.65 43.91
CA PHE A 272 0.97 0.39 44.78
C PHE A 272 -0.21 -0.14 43.98
N LEU A 273 -0.81 -1.23 44.46
CA LEU A 273 -2.10 -1.69 43.99
C LEU A 273 -3.19 -0.98 44.78
N ILE A 274 -4.04 -0.24 44.11
CA ILE A 274 -5.18 0.43 44.71
C ILE A 274 -6.42 -0.32 44.33
N TYR A 275 -7.18 -0.74 45.32
CA TYR A 275 -8.53 -1.33 45.16
C TYR A 275 -9.57 -0.24 45.40
N ASP A 276 -10.25 0.18 44.33
CA ASP A 276 -11.26 1.23 44.40
C ASP A 276 -12.64 0.64 44.16
N ARG A 277 -13.30 0.20 45.23
CA ARG A 277 -14.67 -0.27 45.24
C ARG A 277 -15.61 0.88 45.57
N LYS A 278 -16.22 1.49 44.56
CA LYS A 278 -17.35 2.38 44.81
C LYS A 278 -18.52 1.56 45.37
N TYR A 279 -18.75 1.69 46.66
CA TYR A 279 -20.00 1.25 47.24
C TYR A 279 -21.16 2.06 46.66
N ASN A 280 -21.95 1.47 45.80
CA ASN A 280 -23.26 2.04 45.48
C ASN A 280 -24.13 1.85 46.74
N ASN A 281 -24.16 2.84 47.63
CA ASN A 281 -25.23 2.98 48.59
C ASN A 281 -26.49 3.35 47.80
N LYS A 282 -27.27 2.35 47.40
CA LYS A 282 -28.70 2.52 47.16
C LYS A 282 -29.34 2.57 48.51
N ARG A 283 -29.77 3.77 48.97
CA ARG A 283 -30.87 3.93 49.86
C ARG A 283 -32.17 3.76 49.07
#